data_7834ac173b6a729970f570b69c2ecb97
#
_entry.id   7834ac173b6a729970f570b69c2ecb97
#
_cell.length_a   1.000
_cell.length_b   1.000
_cell.length_c   1.000
_cell.angle_alpha   90.00
_cell.angle_beta   90.00
_cell.angle_gamma   90.00
#
_symmetry.space_group_name_H-M   'P 1'
#
loop_
_entity.id
_entity.type
_entity.pdbx_description
1 polymer ?
#
loop_
_entity_poly.entity_id
_entity_poly.type
_entity_poly.pdbx_seq_one_letter_code
_entity_poly.pdbx_strand_id
1 'polypeptide(L)'
;MSWFTPTLLIWCGLTVPVLVYGLMGRDTTGRVGGVPRGPLVDARWGWFWMELHAMMVFPAVYLAAGERHRVGDVLVGLWLAHYLHRTLVWPLIVQRQARPFPAATACAGAAFNLVNGAFLGWHLARFADYPEDWFSDPRFGAGAALFILGAVLNISSDYRLSSLRARASGGAVLPRGGAFDYVSCPNLAGEIVEWVGFALMSWSLPGLAFALWTAANLVPRALWRHRWYRERFPGYPARRRALIPGLL
;
A
#
# COMPACT_ATOMS: atom_id res chain seq x y z
N MET A 1 -6.73 20.89 -19.43
CA MET A 1 -6.81 21.07 -17.96
C MET A 1 -8.24 20.93 -17.42
N SER A 2 -9.28 21.17 -18.20
CA SER A 2 -10.66 21.25 -17.70
C SER A 2 -11.22 19.97 -17.03
N TRP A 3 -10.82 18.80 -17.44
CA TRP A 3 -11.35 17.52 -16.91
C TRP A 3 -10.47 16.88 -15.82
N PHE A 4 -9.14 17.06 -15.86
CA PHE A 4 -8.20 16.31 -15.02
C PHE A 4 -8.36 16.60 -13.52
N THR A 5 -8.30 17.88 -13.13
CA THR A 5 -8.41 18.27 -11.72
C THR A 5 -9.76 17.90 -11.10
N PRO A 6 -10.92 18.19 -11.74
CA PRO A 6 -12.21 17.76 -11.19
C PRO A 6 -12.33 16.25 -11.03
N THR A 7 -11.89 15.47 -12.02
CA THR A 7 -11.94 14.02 -11.96
C THR A 7 -11.05 13.47 -10.83
N LEU A 8 -9.87 14.05 -10.65
CA LEU A 8 -8.95 13.67 -9.57
C LEU A 8 -9.50 14.06 -8.19
N LEU A 9 -10.17 15.21 -8.05
CA LEU A 9 -10.84 15.59 -6.80
C LEU A 9 -12.00 14.65 -6.46
N ILE A 10 -12.78 14.23 -7.43
CA ILE A 10 -13.80 13.20 -7.26
C ILE A 10 -13.14 11.89 -6.79
N TRP A 11 -12.04 11.49 -7.43
CA TRP A 11 -11.27 10.31 -7.05
C TRP A 11 -10.76 10.39 -5.61
N CYS A 12 -10.22 11.54 -5.18
CA CYS A 12 -9.86 11.79 -3.79
C CYS A 12 -11.08 11.68 -2.85
N GLY A 13 -12.21 12.25 -3.24
CA GLY A 13 -13.45 12.21 -2.44
C GLY A 13 -13.96 10.78 -2.19
N LEU A 14 -13.75 9.86 -3.13
CA LEU A 14 -14.12 8.45 -2.98
C LEU A 14 -13.31 7.71 -1.89
N THR A 15 -12.22 8.27 -1.41
CA THR A 15 -11.48 7.71 -0.26
C THR A 15 -12.33 7.71 1.02
N VAL A 16 -13.21 8.71 1.17
CA VAL A 16 -14.06 8.84 2.38
C VAL A 16 -15.05 7.68 2.50
N PRO A 17 -15.93 7.40 1.50
CA PRO A 17 -16.83 6.26 1.59
C PRO A 17 -16.07 4.91 1.69
N VAL A 18 -14.91 4.77 1.06
CA VAL A 18 -14.08 3.55 1.20
C VAL A 18 -13.56 3.39 2.62
N LEU A 19 -13.05 4.46 3.24
CA LEU A 19 -12.63 4.46 4.63
C LEU A 19 -13.80 4.11 5.56
N VAL A 20 -14.95 4.79 5.41
CA VAL A 20 -16.14 4.55 6.22
C VAL A 20 -16.61 3.11 6.09
N TYR A 21 -16.73 2.61 4.85
CA TYR A 21 -17.10 1.22 4.59
C TYR A 21 -16.11 0.25 5.23
N GLY A 22 -14.82 0.51 5.11
CA GLY A 22 -13.75 -0.28 5.74
C GLY A 22 -13.85 -0.29 7.26
N LEU A 23 -14.17 0.83 7.90
CA LEU A 23 -14.34 0.93 9.36
C LEU A 23 -15.60 0.21 9.87
N MET A 24 -16.69 0.26 9.11
CA MET A 24 -17.97 -0.39 9.44
C MET A 24 -17.99 -1.88 9.07
N GLY A 25 -17.24 -2.28 8.05
CA GLY A 25 -17.21 -3.63 7.51
C GLY A 25 -16.39 -4.60 8.37
N ARG A 26 -16.43 -5.87 7.98
CA ARG A 26 -15.50 -6.91 8.45
C ARG A 26 -14.44 -7.14 7.38
N ASP A 27 -13.29 -7.74 7.76
CA ASP A 27 -12.27 -8.10 6.77
C ASP A 27 -12.86 -9.03 5.69
N THR A 28 -13.12 -8.47 4.51
CA THR A 28 -13.68 -9.20 3.37
C THR A 28 -12.66 -10.11 2.68
N THR A 29 -11.37 -9.98 3.03
CA THR A 29 -10.29 -10.78 2.43
C THR A 29 -10.16 -12.17 3.07
N GLY A 30 -10.92 -12.46 4.14
CA GLY A 30 -10.85 -13.70 4.88
C GLY A 30 -9.55 -13.94 5.65
N ARG A 31 -8.66 -12.94 5.68
CA ARG A 31 -7.36 -13.07 6.35
C ARG A 31 -7.45 -13.01 7.87
N VAL A 32 -8.52 -12.42 8.39
CA VAL A 32 -8.73 -12.17 9.81
C VAL A 32 -10.14 -12.61 10.20
N GLY A 33 -10.34 -13.92 10.33
CA GLY A 33 -11.60 -14.51 10.84
C GLY A 33 -12.83 -14.40 9.93
N GLY A 34 -12.69 -13.81 8.73
CA GLY A 34 -13.78 -13.76 7.76
C GLY A 34 -13.75 -14.96 6.81
N VAL A 35 -14.93 -15.35 6.31
CA VAL A 35 -15.03 -16.34 5.22
C VAL A 35 -14.96 -15.58 3.90
N PRO A 36 -14.01 -15.91 3.00
CA PRO A 36 -13.96 -15.30 1.67
C PRO A 36 -15.28 -15.58 0.93
N ARG A 37 -15.84 -14.56 0.28
CA ARG A 37 -17.09 -14.68 -0.48
C ARG A 37 -16.84 -14.57 -1.97
N GLY A 38 -17.63 -15.28 -2.78
CA GLY A 38 -17.59 -15.28 -4.24
C GLY A 38 -16.48 -16.17 -4.81
N PRO A 39 -16.18 -16.03 -6.11
CA PRO A 39 -15.12 -16.79 -6.78
C PRO A 39 -13.76 -16.53 -6.13
N LEU A 40 -13.01 -17.62 -5.93
CA LEU A 40 -11.71 -17.60 -5.27
C LEU A 40 -10.62 -17.95 -6.28
N VAL A 41 -9.48 -17.29 -6.17
CA VAL A 41 -8.25 -17.55 -6.93
C VAL A 41 -7.11 -17.88 -5.96
N ASP A 42 -6.02 -18.47 -6.46
CA ASP A 42 -4.80 -18.59 -5.66
C ASP A 42 -4.27 -17.18 -5.32
N ALA A 43 -3.99 -16.95 -4.04
CA ALA A 43 -3.59 -15.63 -3.55
C ALA A 43 -2.30 -15.11 -4.21
N ARG A 44 -1.39 -15.98 -4.64
CA ARG A 44 -0.15 -15.59 -5.34
C ARG A 44 -0.47 -14.96 -6.69
N TRP A 45 -1.29 -15.65 -7.49
CA TRP A 45 -1.68 -15.17 -8.81
C TRP A 45 -2.66 -14.01 -8.75
N GLY A 46 -3.62 -14.02 -7.82
CA GLY A 46 -4.51 -12.89 -7.58
C GLY A 46 -3.74 -11.62 -7.20
N TRP A 47 -2.71 -11.76 -6.35
CA TRP A 47 -1.84 -10.67 -5.97
C TRP A 47 -0.94 -10.22 -7.13
N PHE A 48 -0.29 -11.15 -7.82
CA PHE A 48 0.54 -10.86 -8.99
C PHE A 48 -0.22 -10.04 -10.03
N TRP A 49 -1.38 -10.50 -10.46
CA TRP A 49 -2.16 -9.80 -11.48
C TRP A 49 -2.66 -8.44 -10.99
N MET A 50 -3.05 -8.32 -9.74
CA MET A 50 -3.47 -7.05 -9.13
C MET A 50 -2.35 -6.01 -9.18
N GLU A 51 -1.14 -6.37 -8.73
CA GLU A 51 -0.01 -5.46 -8.61
C GLU A 51 0.72 -5.21 -9.95
N LEU A 52 0.60 -6.12 -10.91
CA LEU A 52 1.16 -5.95 -12.26
C LEU A 52 0.63 -4.67 -12.93
N HIS A 53 -0.64 -4.33 -12.72
CA HIS A 53 -1.22 -3.10 -13.26
C HIS A 53 -0.56 -1.85 -12.65
N ALA A 54 -0.27 -1.84 -11.36
CA ALA A 54 0.47 -0.74 -10.73
C ALA A 54 1.89 -0.64 -11.28
N MET A 55 2.58 -1.77 -11.43
CA MET A 55 3.94 -1.82 -11.94
C MET A 55 4.03 -1.28 -13.38
N MET A 56 3.03 -1.54 -14.22
CA MET A 56 3.08 -1.24 -15.65
C MET A 56 2.47 0.11 -16.02
N VAL A 57 1.33 0.47 -15.44
CA VAL A 57 0.51 1.58 -15.96
C VAL A 57 1.14 2.94 -15.72
N PHE A 58 1.64 3.20 -14.52
CA PHE A 58 2.27 4.49 -14.22
C PHE A 58 3.50 4.75 -15.11
N PRO A 59 4.49 3.84 -15.20
CA PRO A 59 5.62 4.03 -16.09
C PRO A 59 5.21 4.15 -17.56
N ALA A 60 4.30 3.30 -18.02
CA ALA A 60 3.86 3.31 -19.42
C ALA A 60 3.19 4.64 -19.80
N VAL A 61 2.30 5.16 -18.95
CA VAL A 61 1.63 6.44 -19.19
C VAL A 61 2.63 7.60 -19.13
N TYR A 62 3.54 7.60 -18.14
CA TYR A 62 4.58 8.62 -18.03
C TYR A 62 5.46 8.67 -19.29
N LEU A 63 5.91 7.51 -19.77
CA LEU A 63 6.78 7.43 -20.94
C LEU A 63 6.06 7.77 -22.26
N ALA A 64 4.75 7.48 -22.36
CA ALA A 64 3.98 7.68 -23.59
C ALA A 64 3.33 9.07 -23.69
N ALA A 65 3.06 9.73 -22.56
CA ALA A 65 2.17 10.90 -22.54
C ALA A 65 2.87 12.26 -22.74
N GLY A 66 4.19 12.37 -22.61
CA GLY A 66 4.85 13.66 -22.70
C GLY A 66 6.36 13.64 -22.55
N GLU A 67 6.89 14.77 -22.11
CA GLU A 67 8.32 14.94 -21.92
C GLU A 67 8.78 14.31 -20.60
N ARG A 68 9.99 13.76 -20.65
CA ARG A 68 10.64 13.21 -19.47
C ARG A 68 11.45 14.28 -18.76
N HIS A 69 11.45 14.19 -17.43
CA HIS A 69 12.28 15.05 -16.58
C HIS A 69 12.87 14.25 -15.41
N ARG A 70 14.03 14.70 -14.90
CA ARG A 70 14.79 13.96 -13.88
C ARG A 70 13.98 13.55 -12.66
N VAL A 71 13.13 14.43 -12.15
CA VAL A 71 12.29 14.14 -10.96
C VAL A 71 11.30 13.03 -11.28
N GLY A 72 10.64 13.10 -12.44
CA GLY A 72 9.71 12.05 -12.89
C GLY A 72 10.41 10.69 -13.04
N ASP A 73 11.60 10.67 -13.62
CA ASP A 73 12.39 9.44 -13.78
C ASP A 73 12.74 8.81 -12.43
N VAL A 74 13.12 9.63 -11.42
CA VAL A 74 13.39 9.14 -10.05
C VAL A 74 12.13 8.60 -9.40
N LEU A 75 11.00 9.32 -9.51
CA LEU A 75 9.72 8.88 -8.93
C LEU A 75 9.23 7.56 -9.57
N VAL A 76 9.36 7.42 -10.89
CA VAL A 76 9.08 6.16 -11.60
C VAL A 76 10.01 5.05 -11.14
N GLY A 77 11.30 5.34 -10.96
CA GLY A 77 12.28 4.38 -10.46
C GLY A 77 11.94 3.87 -9.06
N LEU A 78 11.57 4.75 -8.13
CA LEU A 78 11.14 4.38 -6.77
C LEU A 78 9.84 3.56 -6.79
N TRP A 79 8.88 3.95 -7.61
CA TRP A 79 7.65 3.19 -7.82
C TRP A 79 7.93 1.79 -8.35
N LEU A 80 8.76 1.68 -9.37
CA LEU A 80 9.15 0.38 -9.92
C LEU A 80 9.88 -0.48 -8.90
N ALA A 81 10.77 0.08 -8.08
CA ALA A 81 11.47 -0.66 -7.03
C ALA A 81 10.48 -1.29 -6.03
N HIS A 82 9.48 -0.51 -5.57
CA HIS A 82 8.40 -1.03 -4.72
C HIS A 82 7.60 -2.12 -5.42
N TYR A 83 7.09 -1.84 -6.63
CA TYR A 83 6.17 -2.76 -7.31
C TYR A 83 6.84 -3.99 -7.89
N LEU A 84 8.13 -3.97 -8.25
CA LEU A 84 8.89 -5.17 -8.56
C LEU A 84 8.91 -6.13 -7.36
N HIS A 85 9.16 -5.59 -6.17
CA HIS A 85 9.10 -6.40 -4.96
C HIS A 85 7.68 -6.93 -4.70
N ARG A 86 6.65 -6.09 -4.80
CA ARG A 86 5.26 -6.46 -4.49
C ARG A 86 4.65 -7.41 -5.52
N THR A 87 5.02 -7.28 -6.79
CA THR A 87 4.47 -8.07 -7.90
C THR A 87 5.18 -9.42 -8.06
N LEU A 88 6.51 -9.43 -7.93
CA LEU A 88 7.30 -10.62 -8.23
C LEU A 88 7.83 -11.29 -6.95
N VAL A 89 8.55 -10.54 -6.11
CA VAL A 89 9.26 -11.15 -4.97
C VAL A 89 8.27 -11.61 -3.89
N TRP A 90 7.34 -10.74 -3.52
CA TRP A 90 6.38 -11.03 -2.45
C TRP A 90 5.51 -12.26 -2.74
N PRO A 91 4.72 -12.32 -3.83
CA PRO A 91 3.81 -13.43 -4.07
C PRO A 91 4.51 -14.73 -4.46
N LEU A 92 5.63 -14.66 -5.20
CA LEU A 92 6.27 -15.83 -5.77
C LEU A 92 7.34 -16.44 -4.85
N ILE A 93 8.00 -15.63 -4.04
CA ILE A 93 9.14 -16.05 -3.20
C ILE A 93 8.78 -16.05 -1.72
N VAL A 94 8.14 -14.98 -1.22
CA VAL A 94 7.92 -14.79 0.23
C VAL A 94 6.62 -15.42 0.70
N GLN A 95 5.54 -15.30 -0.05
CA GLN A 95 4.23 -15.86 0.29
C GLN A 95 4.16 -17.36 -0.07
N ARG A 96 4.79 -18.20 0.76
CA ARG A 96 4.91 -19.65 0.51
C ARG A 96 3.61 -20.44 0.63
N GLN A 97 2.60 -19.93 1.35
CA GLN A 97 1.34 -20.64 1.57
C GLN A 97 0.30 -20.20 0.54
N ALA A 98 -0.13 -21.14 -0.30
CA ALA A 98 -1.32 -20.96 -1.13
C ALA A 98 -2.55 -20.77 -0.22
N ARG A 99 -3.25 -19.66 -0.39
CA ARG A 99 -4.49 -19.35 0.32
C ARG A 99 -5.52 -18.86 -0.68
N PRO A 100 -6.80 -19.18 -0.50
CA PRO A 100 -7.84 -18.61 -1.34
C PRO A 100 -7.89 -17.09 -1.17
N PHE A 101 -8.06 -16.38 -2.27
CA PHE A 101 -8.16 -14.93 -2.35
C PHE A 101 -9.38 -14.56 -3.20
N PRO A 102 -10.28 -13.65 -2.74
CA PRO A 102 -11.45 -13.29 -3.51
C PRO A 102 -11.06 -12.62 -4.84
N ALA A 103 -11.54 -13.16 -5.95
CA ALA A 103 -11.30 -12.60 -7.28
C ALA A 103 -11.79 -11.15 -7.39
N ALA A 104 -12.94 -10.83 -6.77
CA ALA A 104 -13.45 -9.47 -6.70
C ALA A 104 -12.45 -8.48 -6.07
N THR A 105 -11.70 -8.91 -5.04
CA THR A 105 -10.67 -8.07 -4.41
C THR A 105 -9.48 -7.86 -5.36
N ALA A 106 -9.07 -8.90 -6.10
CA ALA A 106 -8.03 -8.77 -7.11
C ALA A 106 -8.44 -7.80 -8.23
N CYS A 107 -9.66 -7.94 -8.76
CA CYS A 107 -10.19 -7.05 -9.79
C CYS A 107 -10.32 -5.60 -9.30
N ALA A 108 -10.85 -5.39 -8.11
CA ALA A 108 -10.96 -4.05 -7.53
C ALA A 108 -9.60 -3.38 -7.32
N GLY A 109 -8.60 -4.14 -6.83
CA GLY A 109 -7.23 -3.65 -6.70
C GLY A 109 -6.58 -3.36 -8.05
N ALA A 110 -6.80 -4.19 -9.06
CA ALA A 110 -6.31 -3.95 -10.42
C ALA A 110 -6.92 -2.67 -11.02
N ALA A 111 -8.23 -2.48 -10.90
CA ALA A 111 -8.92 -1.28 -11.36
C ALA A 111 -8.41 -0.02 -10.62
N PHE A 112 -8.23 -0.10 -9.31
CA PHE A 112 -7.62 0.95 -8.50
C PHE A 112 -6.22 1.31 -9.01
N ASN A 113 -5.37 0.32 -9.26
CA ASN A 113 -4.01 0.50 -9.75
C ASN A 113 -3.97 1.12 -11.15
N LEU A 114 -4.88 0.72 -12.03
CA LEU A 114 -5.05 1.33 -13.38
C LEU A 114 -5.32 2.82 -13.27
N VAL A 115 -6.32 3.22 -12.47
CA VAL A 115 -6.73 4.63 -12.33
C VAL A 115 -5.62 5.47 -11.70
N ASN A 116 -5.03 5.01 -10.59
CA ASN A 116 -3.95 5.76 -9.94
C ASN A 116 -2.69 5.86 -10.80
N GLY A 117 -2.29 4.76 -11.44
CA GLY A 117 -1.16 4.75 -12.35
C GLY A 117 -1.34 5.72 -13.52
N ALA A 118 -2.55 5.77 -14.08
CA ALA A 118 -2.89 6.71 -15.15
C ALA A 118 -2.82 8.18 -14.68
N PHE A 119 -3.41 8.50 -13.50
CA PHE A 119 -3.34 9.86 -12.97
C PHE A 119 -1.91 10.29 -12.66
N LEU A 120 -1.10 9.45 -12.01
CA LEU A 120 0.30 9.74 -11.71
C LEU A 120 1.12 9.95 -12.98
N GLY A 121 1.03 9.01 -13.91
CA GLY A 121 1.79 9.08 -15.17
C GLY A 121 1.42 10.28 -16.00
N TRP A 122 0.14 10.54 -16.16
CA TRP A 122 -0.35 11.69 -16.91
C TRP A 122 0.05 13.01 -16.29
N HIS A 123 -0.07 13.14 -14.94
CA HIS A 123 0.34 14.34 -14.23
C HIS A 123 1.82 14.63 -14.40
N LEU A 124 2.67 13.63 -14.16
CA LEU A 124 4.12 13.82 -14.28
C LEU A 124 4.55 14.14 -15.71
N ALA A 125 3.90 13.56 -16.71
CA ALA A 125 4.24 13.80 -18.10
C ALA A 125 3.73 15.13 -18.67
N ARG A 126 2.66 15.71 -18.08
CA ARG A 126 1.95 16.85 -18.71
C ARG A 126 1.80 18.07 -17.85
N PHE A 127 1.86 17.94 -16.53
CA PHE A 127 1.52 19.02 -15.62
C PHE A 127 2.59 19.28 -14.56
N ALA A 128 3.50 18.34 -14.35
CA ALA A 128 4.56 18.52 -13.38
C ALA A 128 5.61 19.51 -13.91
N ASP A 129 5.87 20.53 -13.11
CA ASP A 129 6.92 21.50 -13.33
C ASP A 129 7.72 21.62 -12.04
N TYR A 130 8.95 21.11 -12.05
CA TYR A 130 9.83 21.12 -10.90
C TYR A 130 11.03 22.05 -11.17
N PRO A 131 11.39 22.91 -10.20
CA PRO A 131 12.60 23.70 -10.28
C PRO A 131 13.84 22.80 -10.37
N GLU A 132 14.93 23.32 -10.94
CA GLU A 132 16.18 22.56 -11.15
C GLU A 132 16.79 22.03 -9.84
N ASP A 133 16.59 22.76 -8.75
CA ASP A 133 17.06 22.44 -7.40
C ASP A 133 16.07 21.61 -6.58
N TRP A 134 15.00 21.03 -7.20
CA TRP A 134 13.96 20.27 -6.49
C TRP A 134 14.50 19.16 -5.61
N PHE A 135 15.58 18.49 -6.00
CA PHE A 135 16.24 17.47 -5.18
C PHE A 135 16.82 18.01 -3.87
N SER A 136 17.10 19.31 -3.80
CA SER A 136 17.57 20.00 -2.59
C SER A 136 16.41 20.58 -1.75
N ASP A 137 15.18 20.54 -2.27
CA ASP A 137 14.00 21.01 -1.54
C ASP A 137 13.75 20.13 -0.29
N PRO A 138 13.51 20.73 0.88
CA PRO A 138 13.22 19.97 2.10
C PRO A 138 12.07 18.98 1.98
N ARG A 139 11.07 19.28 1.13
CA ARG A 139 9.93 18.36 0.86
C ARG A 139 10.40 17.10 0.18
N PHE A 140 11.31 17.21 -0.80
CA PHE A 140 11.88 16.06 -1.45
C PHE A 140 12.73 15.24 -0.48
N GLY A 141 13.62 15.88 0.28
CA GLY A 141 14.49 15.22 1.25
C GLY A 141 13.70 14.50 2.35
N ALA A 142 12.72 15.18 2.96
CA ALA A 142 11.84 14.57 3.97
C ALA A 142 11.00 13.44 3.37
N GLY A 143 10.46 13.64 2.16
CA GLY A 143 9.71 12.62 1.44
C GLY A 143 10.54 11.36 1.15
N ALA A 144 11.77 11.53 0.69
CA ALA A 144 12.69 10.42 0.43
C ALA A 144 13.04 9.64 1.71
N ALA A 145 13.29 10.35 2.81
CA ALA A 145 13.53 9.71 4.11
C ALA A 145 12.31 8.89 4.57
N LEU A 146 11.08 9.45 4.49
CA LEU A 146 9.85 8.74 4.83
C LEU A 146 9.61 7.54 3.91
N PHE A 147 9.85 7.70 2.61
CA PHE A 147 9.70 6.61 1.64
C PHE A 147 10.60 5.43 1.99
N ILE A 148 11.89 5.69 2.21
CA ILE A 148 12.87 4.65 2.54
C ILE A 148 12.53 4.00 3.90
N LEU A 149 12.26 4.79 4.93
CA LEU A 149 11.89 4.27 6.25
C LEU A 149 10.60 3.44 6.21
N GLY A 150 9.61 3.93 5.46
CA GLY A 150 8.35 3.22 5.24
C GLY A 150 8.55 1.89 4.52
N ALA A 151 9.31 1.87 3.43
CA ALA A 151 9.63 0.67 2.67
C ALA A 151 10.39 -0.37 3.53
N VAL A 152 11.41 0.07 4.27
CA VAL A 152 12.17 -0.81 5.17
C VAL A 152 11.26 -1.41 6.25
N LEU A 153 10.41 -0.59 6.86
CA LEU A 153 9.46 -1.05 7.88
C LEU A 153 8.42 -2.02 7.28
N ASN A 154 7.87 -1.72 6.11
CA ASN A 154 6.93 -2.58 5.39
C ASN A 154 7.55 -3.93 5.08
N ILE A 155 8.65 -3.94 4.33
CA ILE A 155 9.31 -5.15 3.84
C ILE A 155 9.80 -6.01 5.00
N SER A 156 10.57 -5.45 5.94
CA SER A 156 11.12 -6.21 7.08
C SER A 156 10.02 -6.84 7.95
N SER A 157 8.92 -6.12 8.16
CA SER A 157 7.77 -6.62 8.91
C SER A 157 7.02 -7.73 8.17
N ASP A 158 6.85 -7.61 6.87
CA ASP A 158 6.20 -8.64 6.04
C ASP A 158 7.03 -9.93 6.00
N TYR A 159 8.35 -9.84 5.83
CA TYR A 159 9.24 -11.00 5.88
C TYR A 159 9.20 -11.69 7.25
N ARG A 160 9.24 -10.91 8.33
CA ARG A 160 9.11 -11.44 9.69
C ARG A 160 7.79 -12.15 9.89
N LEU A 161 6.68 -11.54 9.48
CA LEU A 161 5.34 -12.12 9.60
C LEU A 161 5.22 -13.42 8.79
N SER A 162 5.77 -13.44 7.57
CA SER A 162 5.79 -14.64 6.71
C SER A 162 6.59 -15.78 7.36
N SER A 163 7.78 -15.46 7.89
CA SER A 163 8.62 -16.43 8.61
C SER A 163 7.93 -17.03 9.84
N LEU A 164 7.28 -16.18 10.66
CA LEU A 164 6.54 -16.63 11.84
C LEU A 164 5.37 -17.56 11.46
N ARG A 165 4.65 -17.23 10.41
CA ARG A 165 3.55 -18.06 9.89
C ARG A 165 4.03 -19.40 9.34
N ALA A 166 5.16 -19.41 8.65
CA ALA A 166 5.75 -20.65 8.11
C ALA A 166 6.13 -21.62 9.22
N ARG A 167 6.58 -21.13 10.38
CA ARG A 167 6.95 -21.96 11.55
C ARG A 167 5.74 -22.48 12.34
N ALA A 168 4.59 -21.87 12.19
CA ALA A 168 3.40 -22.18 12.99
C ALA A 168 2.51 -23.28 12.39
N SER A 169 2.96 -23.99 11.37
CA SER A 169 2.25 -25.15 10.77
C SER A 169 0.74 -24.90 10.49
N GLY A 170 0.38 -23.68 10.10
CA GLY A 170 -1.00 -23.35 9.71
C GLY A 170 -1.88 -22.74 10.81
N GLY A 171 -1.43 -22.66 12.05
CA GLY A 171 -2.15 -22.02 13.15
C GLY A 171 -2.13 -20.48 13.11
N ALA A 172 -3.00 -19.85 13.92
CA ALA A 172 -2.96 -18.42 14.16
C ALA A 172 -1.68 -18.04 14.93
N VAL A 173 -0.98 -16.99 14.48
CA VAL A 173 0.27 -16.53 15.08
C VAL A 173 0.10 -15.12 15.60
N LEU A 174 0.51 -14.92 16.85
CA LEU A 174 0.73 -13.59 17.40
C LEU A 174 2.15 -13.14 17.03
N PRO A 175 2.32 -12.17 16.10
CA PRO A 175 3.64 -11.72 15.73
C PRO A 175 4.31 -11.00 16.89
N ARG A 176 5.62 -11.25 17.05
CA ARG A 176 6.48 -10.66 18.09
C ARG A 176 7.85 -10.30 17.51
N GLY A 177 8.51 -9.39 18.19
CA GLY A 177 9.85 -8.91 17.86
C GLY A 177 9.88 -7.81 16.81
N GLY A 178 10.89 -6.94 16.90
CA GLY A 178 10.99 -5.74 16.09
C GLY A 178 9.81 -4.81 16.29
N ALA A 179 9.33 -4.19 15.22
CA ALA A 179 8.21 -3.25 15.28
C ALA A 179 6.88 -3.89 15.74
N PHE A 180 6.73 -5.23 15.65
CA PHE A 180 5.56 -5.92 16.19
C PHE A 180 5.43 -5.86 17.71
N ASP A 181 6.48 -5.52 18.44
CA ASP A 181 6.39 -5.36 19.89
C ASP A 181 5.67 -4.06 20.29
N TYR A 182 5.61 -3.09 19.39
CA TYR A 182 4.99 -1.78 19.60
C TYR A 182 3.61 -1.65 18.95
N VAL A 183 3.45 -2.21 17.73
CA VAL A 183 2.19 -2.13 16.97
C VAL A 183 1.81 -3.48 16.35
N SER A 184 0.52 -3.66 16.06
CA SER A 184 -0.01 -4.90 15.49
C SER A 184 0.29 -5.08 14.02
N CYS A 185 0.38 -3.97 13.29
CA CYS A 185 0.50 -3.96 11.83
C CYS A 185 1.60 -3.00 11.35
N PRO A 186 2.86 -3.22 11.75
CA PRO A 186 3.96 -2.35 11.33
C PRO A 186 4.18 -2.37 9.82
N ASN A 187 3.88 -3.48 9.16
CA ASN A 187 3.92 -3.58 7.71
C ASN A 187 2.93 -2.60 7.04
N LEU A 188 1.70 -2.50 7.54
CA LEU A 188 0.71 -1.56 7.00
C LEU A 188 1.06 -0.11 7.34
N ALA A 189 1.60 0.13 8.55
CA ALA A 189 2.10 1.45 8.94
C ALA A 189 3.25 1.90 8.02
N GLY A 190 4.20 1.00 7.75
CA GLY A 190 5.31 1.24 6.83
C GLY A 190 4.85 1.63 5.43
N GLU A 191 3.89 0.89 4.88
CA GLU A 191 3.34 1.16 3.55
C GLU A 191 2.62 2.53 3.49
N ILE A 192 1.88 2.92 4.53
CA ILE A 192 1.27 4.26 4.60
C ILE A 192 2.35 5.35 4.65
N VAL A 193 3.39 5.18 5.48
CA VAL A 193 4.51 6.13 5.60
C VAL A 193 5.28 6.25 4.28
N GLU A 194 5.52 5.14 3.60
CA GLU A 194 6.16 5.09 2.28
C GLU A 194 5.41 5.95 1.26
N TRP A 195 4.09 5.78 1.15
CA TRP A 195 3.30 6.54 0.18
C TRP A 195 3.06 8.00 0.56
N VAL A 196 3.06 8.34 1.85
CA VAL A 196 3.14 9.74 2.30
C VAL A 196 4.48 10.35 1.88
N GLY A 197 5.59 9.62 1.99
CA GLY A 197 6.89 10.03 1.49
C GLY A 197 6.89 10.28 -0.02
N PHE A 198 6.29 9.39 -0.80
CA PHE A 198 6.11 9.56 -2.24
C PHE A 198 5.28 10.81 -2.59
N ALA A 199 4.19 11.05 -1.87
CA ALA A 199 3.36 12.23 -2.05
C ALA A 199 4.13 13.53 -1.79
N LEU A 200 4.99 13.56 -0.77
CA LEU A 200 5.86 14.72 -0.49
C LEU A 200 6.91 14.93 -1.58
N MET A 201 7.59 13.86 -2.04
CA MET A 201 8.57 13.96 -3.12
C MET A 201 7.95 14.44 -4.43
N SER A 202 6.78 13.92 -4.78
CA SER A 202 6.08 14.30 -6.00
C SER A 202 5.37 15.65 -5.89
N TRP A 203 5.10 16.12 -4.68
CA TRP A 203 4.35 17.34 -4.37
C TRP A 203 3.15 17.55 -5.30
N SER A 204 2.39 16.50 -5.52
CA SER A 204 1.35 16.45 -6.52
C SER A 204 0.02 15.95 -5.95
N LEU A 205 -1.07 16.43 -6.51
CA LEU A 205 -2.40 15.96 -6.11
C LEU A 205 -2.61 14.46 -6.39
N PRO A 206 -2.12 13.86 -7.51
CA PRO A 206 -2.19 12.40 -7.69
C PRO A 206 -1.36 11.62 -6.67
N GLY A 207 -0.19 12.13 -6.29
CA GLY A 207 0.61 11.51 -5.22
C GLY A 207 -0.12 11.53 -3.88
N LEU A 208 -0.72 12.67 -3.53
CA LEU A 208 -1.56 12.78 -2.33
C LEU A 208 -2.78 11.86 -2.42
N ALA A 209 -3.47 11.79 -3.57
CA ALA A 209 -4.59 10.89 -3.78
C ALA A 209 -4.20 9.44 -3.51
N PHE A 210 -3.05 9.00 -4.02
CA PHE A 210 -2.56 7.65 -3.80
C PHE A 210 -2.27 7.36 -2.32
N ALA A 211 -1.66 8.30 -1.59
CA ALA A 211 -1.42 8.17 -0.15
C ALA A 211 -2.75 8.11 0.65
N LEU A 212 -3.74 8.94 0.30
CA LEU A 212 -5.06 8.92 0.91
C LEU A 212 -5.79 7.59 0.67
N TRP A 213 -5.77 7.08 -0.55
CA TRP A 213 -6.34 5.79 -0.89
C TRP A 213 -5.67 4.64 -0.14
N THR A 214 -4.34 4.67 -0.04
CA THR A 214 -3.58 3.70 0.75
C THR A 214 -4.02 3.74 2.21
N ALA A 215 -4.07 4.91 2.82
CA ALA A 215 -4.53 5.06 4.20
C ALA A 215 -5.97 4.59 4.39
N ALA A 216 -6.89 4.98 3.49
CA ALA A 216 -8.31 4.60 3.54
C ALA A 216 -8.52 3.08 3.47
N ASN A 217 -7.64 2.36 2.77
CA ASN A 217 -7.66 0.90 2.71
C ASN A 217 -6.96 0.23 3.89
N LEU A 218 -5.79 0.73 4.30
CA LEU A 218 -4.93 0.02 5.24
C LEU A 218 -5.26 0.31 6.71
N VAL A 219 -5.75 1.52 7.05
CA VAL A 219 -6.15 1.86 8.42
C VAL A 219 -7.26 0.94 8.94
N PRO A 220 -8.39 0.75 8.23
CA PRO A 220 -9.43 -0.17 8.67
C PRO A 220 -8.92 -1.61 8.84
N ARG A 221 -8.09 -2.08 7.90
CA ARG A 221 -7.50 -3.42 7.96
C ARG A 221 -6.61 -3.60 9.18
N ALA A 222 -5.84 -2.57 9.55
CA ALA A 222 -5.00 -2.62 10.74
C ALA A 222 -5.83 -2.67 12.03
N LEU A 223 -6.88 -1.85 12.12
CA LEU A 223 -7.80 -1.84 13.26
C LEU A 223 -8.52 -3.18 13.42
N TRP A 224 -8.99 -3.77 12.32
CA TRP A 224 -9.59 -5.11 12.33
C TRP A 224 -8.61 -6.18 12.79
N ARG A 225 -7.39 -6.16 12.25
CA ARG A 225 -6.34 -7.11 12.63
C ARG A 225 -5.94 -6.96 14.09
N HIS A 226 -5.84 -5.73 14.59
CA HIS A 226 -5.56 -5.44 15.99
C HIS A 226 -6.64 -6.00 16.91
N ARG A 227 -7.93 -5.76 16.62
CA ARG A 227 -9.07 -6.33 17.37
C ARG A 227 -9.03 -7.85 17.37
N TRP A 228 -8.85 -8.46 16.21
CA TRP A 228 -8.76 -9.90 16.09
C TRP A 228 -7.62 -10.51 16.93
N TYR A 229 -6.44 -9.87 16.96
CA TYR A 229 -5.34 -10.35 17.82
C TYR A 229 -5.73 -10.28 19.31
N ARG A 230 -6.36 -9.19 19.73
CA ARG A 230 -6.82 -9.04 21.13
C ARG A 230 -7.84 -10.10 21.54
N GLU A 231 -8.76 -10.42 20.66
CA GLU A 231 -9.80 -11.44 20.91
C GLU A 231 -9.23 -12.86 20.88
N ARG A 232 -8.27 -13.11 19.99
CA ARG A 232 -7.76 -14.48 19.73
C ARG A 232 -6.65 -14.89 20.69
N PHE A 233 -5.90 -13.96 21.25
CA PHE A 233 -4.72 -14.26 22.08
C PHE A 233 -4.87 -13.68 23.48
N PRO A 234 -5.14 -14.52 24.52
CA PRO A 234 -5.29 -14.04 25.91
C PRO A 234 -4.06 -13.28 26.45
N GLY A 235 -2.85 -13.60 25.97
CA GLY A 235 -1.59 -12.91 26.33
C GLY A 235 -1.23 -11.75 25.41
N TYR A 236 -2.21 -11.11 24.74
CA TYR A 236 -1.94 -9.99 23.87
C TYR A 236 -1.46 -8.75 24.67
N PRO A 237 -0.32 -8.10 24.27
CA PRO A 237 0.23 -6.99 25.03
C PRO A 237 -0.71 -5.77 25.04
N ALA A 238 -1.17 -5.35 26.23
CA ALA A 238 -2.16 -4.28 26.39
C ALA A 238 -1.69 -2.90 25.86
N ARG A 239 -0.37 -2.65 25.87
CA ARG A 239 0.23 -1.39 25.39
C ARG A 239 0.35 -1.31 23.86
N ARG A 240 0.26 -2.46 23.16
CA ARG A 240 0.40 -2.50 21.70
C ARG A 240 -0.81 -1.82 21.05
N ARG A 241 -0.53 -0.98 20.05
CA ARG A 241 -1.54 -0.29 19.23
C ARG A 241 -1.67 -0.92 17.84
N ALA A 242 -2.58 -0.40 17.02
CA ALA A 242 -2.78 -0.95 15.66
C ALA A 242 -1.64 -0.55 14.70
N LEU A 243 -1.35 0.74 14.59
CA LEU A 243 -0.43 1.33 13.60
C LEU A 243 0.61 2.27 14.21
N ILE A 244 0.22 3.14 15.14
CA ILE A 244 1.07 4.19 15.70
C ILE A 244 1.26 3.91 17.19
N PRO A 245 2.53 3.74 17.67
CA PRO A 245 2.80 3.49 19.07
C PRO A 245 2.17 4.58 19.97
N GLY A 246 1.47 4.15 21.01
CA GLY A 246 0.83 5.05 21.98
C GLY A 246 -0.46 5.73 21.51
N LEU A 247 -0.73 5.78 20.18
CA LEU A 247 -1.86 6.56 19.66
C LEU A 247 -2.93 5.66 18.99
N LEU A 248 -2.59 4.97 17.92
CA LEU A 248 -3.56 4.25 17.08
C LEU A 248 -3.16 2.79 16.83
#